data_4b71eedbd57246bfbbae70cb107f52cd
#
_entry.id   4b71eedbd57246bfbbae70cb107f52cd
#
_cell.length_a   1.000
_cell.length_b   1.000
_cell.length_c   1.000
_cell.angle_alpha   90.00
_cell.angle_beta   90.00
_cell.angle_gamma   90.00
#
_symmetry.space_group_name_H-M   'P 1'
#
loop_
_entity.id
_entity.type
_entity.pdbx_description
1 polymer ?
#
loop_
_entity_poly.entity_id
_entity_poly.type
_entity_poly.pdbx_seq_one_letter_code
_entity_poly.pdbx_strand_id
1 'polypeptide(L)'
;RPDREPEPGVQPGRALRVASIDIGGGTTDMAITHYQLDDGSGNNVKITPQLLFREGFKVAGDDTLLDVIQRYVLPALQTQLQKSGIADASLLMASLFGDSGRIDTQAVLRQQTALQLFMPIGHAILAAWESSDIDDPLAGLHATFGDLLPQKPTRNVMNYLQQAVDHALPAGA
;
A
#
# COMPACT_ATOMS: atom_id res chain seq x y z
N ARG A 1 18.93 3.80 29.83
CA ARG A 1 19.94 3.05 30.60
C ARG A 1 21.29 3.74 30.40
N PRO A 2 22.08 3.92 31.48
CA PRO A 2 23.38 4.57 31.37
C PRO A 2 24.33 3.77 30.48
N ASP A 3 25.17 4.50 29.79
CA ASP A 3 26.17 4.00 28.87
C ASP A 3 26.97 2.88 29.53
N ARG A 4 26.90 1.69 28.94
CA ARG A 4 27.79 0.59 29.30
C ARG A 4 29.18 0.97 28.79
N GLU A 5 30.14 1.05 29.67
CA GLU A 5 31.55 1.23 29.29
C GLU A 5 31.96 0.13 28.28
N PRO A 6 32.73 0.46 27.23
CA PRO A 6 33.20 -0.53 26.28
C PRO A 6 34.05 -1.58 27.00
N GLU A 7 33.82 -2.85 26.68
CA GLU A 7 34.63 -3.94 27.22
C GLU A 7 36.11 -3.75 26.82
N PRO A 8 37.06 -4.12 27.71
CA PRO A 8 38.48 -3.96 27.42
C PRO A 8 38.89 -4.78 26.18
N GLY A 9 39.35 -4.10 25.14
CA GLY A 9 39.80 -4.68 23.87
C GLY A 9 39.19 -4.09 22.63
N VAL A 10 38.09 -3.32 22.73
CA VAL A 10 37.43 -2.69 21.60
C VAL A 10 37.95 -1.29 21.38
N GLN A 11 38.66 -1.06 20.26
CA GLN A 11 39.13 0.30 19.92
C GLN A 11 37.95 1.20 19.53
N PRO A 12 37.87 2.43 20.08
CA PRO A 12 36.88 3.42 19.65
C PRO A 12 37.11 3.76 18.17
N GLY A 13 36.16 3.44 17.28
CA GLY A 13 36.24 3.73 15.85
C GLY A 13 36.01 2.53 14.93
N ARG A 14 35.98 1.31 15.45
CA ARG A 14 35.63 0.10 14.70
C ARG A 14 34.22 -0.42 15.03
N ALA A 15 33.35 0.44 15.51
CA ALA A 15 31.97 0.11 15.81
C ALA A 15 31.03 0.85 14.87
N LEU A 16 30.04 0.15 14.30
CA LEU A 16 29.03 0.69 13.43
C LEU A 16 27.64 0.48 14.03
N ARG A 17 26.87 1.53 14.17
CA ARG A 17 25.44 1.43 14.49
C ARG A 17 24.63 1.52 13.20
N VAL A 18 23.80 0.53 12.97
CA VAL A 18 22.92 0.45 11.80
C VAL A 18 21.49 0.45 12.29
N ALA A 19 20.69 1.42 11.80
CA ALA A 19 19.25 1.37 11.90
C ALA A 19 18.73 0.73 10.60
N SER A 20 17.93 -0.32 10.72
CA SER A 20 17.23 -0.96 9.62
C SER A 20 15.72 -0.76 9.79
N ILE A 21 15.04 -0.46 8.69
CA ILE A 21 13.60 -0.40 8.61
C ILE A 21 13.22 -1.32 7.46
N ASP A 22 12.39 -2.33 7.76
CA ASP A 22 11.86 -3.27 6.78
C ASP A 22 10.35 -3.07 6.70
N ILE A 23 9.86 -2.60 5.55
CA ILE A 23 8.44 -2.31 5.30
C ILE A 23 7.91 -3.41 4.39
N GLY A 24 7.19 -4.37 4.98
CA GLY A 24 6.49 -5.42 4.25
C GLY A 24 5.10 -4.98 3.78
N GLY A 25 4.27 -5.94 3.36
CA GLY A 25 2.85 -5.71 3.04
C GLY A 25 2.02 -5.39 4.28
N GLY A 26 2.14 -6.19 5.33
CA GLY A 26 1.31 -6.10 6.55
C GLY A 26 2.02 -5.65 7.81
N THR A 27 3.37 -5.56 7.83
CA THR A 27 4.16 -5.15 8.99
C THR A 27 5.35 -4.29 8.60
N THR A 28 5.74 -3.40 9.50
CA THR A 28 7.00 -2.65 9.43
C THR A 28 7.85 -3.03 10.63
N ASP A 29 9.03 -3.57 10.39
CA ASP A 29 10.00 -3.94 11.42
C ASP A 29 11.14 -2.92 11.47
N MET A 30 11.45 -2.44 12.68
CA MET A 30 12.58 -1.56 12.94
C MET A 30 13.58 -2.25 13.85
N ALA A 31 14.86 -2.14 13.52
CA ALA A 31 15.93 -2.62 14.40
C ALA A 31 17.11 -1.66 14.42
N ILE A 32 17.76 -1.55 15.59
CA ILE A 32 19.04 -0.86 15.73
C ILE A 32 20.04 -1.90 16.20
N THR A 33 21.07 -2.12 15.40
CA THR A 33 22.12 -3.09 15.69
C THR A 33 23.46 -2.39 15.77
N HIS A 34 24.20 -2.69 16.82
CA HIS A 34 25.58 -2.26 16.99
C HIS A 34 26.48 -3.41 16.53
N TYR A 35 27.30 -3.16 15.53
CA TYR A 35 28.31 -4.09 15.04
C TYR A 35 29.67 -3.71 15.60
N GLN A 36 30.31 -4.66 16.27
CA GLN A 36 31.70 -4.53 16.75
C GLN A 36 32.61 -5.34 15.85
N LEU A 37 33.66 -4.70 15.38
CA LEU A 37 34.73 -5.37 14.64
C LEU A 37 35.77 -5.85 15.64
N ASP A 38 35.95 -7.15 15.69
CA ASP A 38 37.07 -7.79 16.44
C ASP A 38 38.28 -7.79 15.51
N ASP A 39 39.37 -7.11 15.92
CA ASP A 39 40.63 -7.12 15.20
C ASP A 39 41.54 -8.29 15.62
N GLY A 40 40.90 -9.36 16.11
CA GLY A 40 41.57 -10.56 16.59
C GLY A 40 42.89 -10.89 15.87
N SER A 41 43.82 -11.43 16.57
CA SER A 41 45.17 -11.79 16.15
C SER A 41 45.23 -12.91 15.09
N GLY A 42 44.23 -13.00 14.21
CA GLY A 42 44.12 -14.02 13.16
C GLY A 42 43.76 -13.44 11.81
N ASN A 43 43.89 -14.23 10.74
CA ASN A 43 43.53 -13.84 9.36
C ASN A 43 42.05 -13.62 9.12
N ASN A 44 41.18 -13.79 10.13
CA ASN A 44 39.74 -13.67 10.03
C ASN A 44 39.23 -12.50 10.90
N VAL A 45 38.62 -11.53 10.27
CA VAL A 45 37.90 -10.43 10.94
C VAL A 45 36.53 -10.97 11.38
N LYS A 46 36.24 -10.89 12.68
CA LYS A 46 34.94 -11.27 13.24
C LYS A 46 34.11 -10.04 13.47
N ILE A 47 32.87 -10.06 12.96
CA ILE A 47 31.86 -9.04 13.22
C ILE A 47 30.89 -9.60 14.24
N THR A 48 30.74 -8.93 15.38
CA THR A 48 29.80 -9.33 16.44
C THR A 48 28.62 -8.35 16.45
N PRO A 49 27.40 -8.78 16.06
CA PRO A 49 26.22 -7.95 16.15
C PRO A 49 25.65 -7.93 17.57
N GLN A 50 25.27 -6.77 18.04
CA GLN A 50 24.52 -6.57 19.28
C GLN A 50 23.23 -5.83 18.96
N LEU A 51 22.09 -6.48 19.13
CA LEU A 51 20.78 -5.86 18.95
C LEU A 51 20.52 -4.89 20.11
N LEU A 52 20.36 -3.61 19.81
CA LEU A 52 20.09 -2.56 20.79
C LEU A 52 18.58 -2.28 20.93
N PHE A 53 17.85 -2.38 19.81
CA PHE A 53 16.43 -2.07 19.73
C PHE A 53 15.79 -2.91 18.63
N ARG A 54 14.57 -3.38 18.87
CA ARG A 54 13.68 -3.95 17.86
C ARG A 54 12.23 -3.65 18.21
N GLU A 55 11.47 -3.23 17.21
CA GLU A 55 10.04 -3.03 17.32
C GLU A 55 9.36 -3.32 15.98
N GLY A 56 8.13 -3.83 16.03
CA GLY A 56 7.30 -4.11 14.87
C GLY A 56 5.97 -3.37 14.97
N PHE A 57 5.52 -2.83 13.83
CA PHE A 57 4.27 -2.10 13.69
C PHE A 57 3.36 -2.81 12.71
N LYS A 58 2.04 -2.78 12.96
CA LYS A 58 1.02 -3.31 12.03
C LYS A 58 0.54 -2.27 11.03
N VAL A 59 1.42 -1.41 10.57
CA VAL A 59 1.15 -0.44 9.50
C VAL A 59 2.22 -0.63 8.44
N ALA A 60 1.81 -0.87 7.20
CA ALA A 60 2.73 -1.22 6.13
C ALA A 60 2.17 -0.91 4.73
N GLY A 61 2.71 -1.53 3.69
CA GLY A 61 2.36 -1.24 2.30
C GLY A 61 0.89 -1.44 1.97
N ASP A 62 0.24 -2.45 2.54
CA ASP A 62 -1.19 -2.72 2.30
C ASP A 62 -2.09 -1.62 2.85
N ASP A 63 -1.74 -1.03 4.00
CA ASP A 63 -2.47 0.11 4.57
C ASP A 63 -2.31 1.35 3.69
N THR A 64 -1.11 1.59 3.16
CA THR A 64 -0.84 2.68 2.22
C THR A 64 -1.67 2.50 0.93
N LEU A 65 -1.72 1.29 0.38
CA LEU A 65 -2.54 0.98 -0.79
C LEU A 65 -4.02 1.20 -0.50
N LEU A 66 -4.52 0.75 0.64
CA LEU A 66 -5.91 0.95 1.06
C LEU A 66 -6.23 2.44 1.18
N ASP A 67 -5.35 3.24 1.80
CA ASP A 67 -5.50 4.69 1.92
C ASP A 67 -5.58 5.37 0.54
N VAL A 68 -4.74 4.97 -0.41
CA VAL A 68 -4.77 5.48 -1.79
C VAL A 68 -6.11 5.16 -2.46
N ILE A 69 -6.58 3.92 -2.34
CA ILE A 69 -7.87 3.52 -2.91
C ILE A 69 -9.01 4.36 -2.30
N GLN A 70 -9.05 4.49 -0.98
CA GLN A 70 -10.11 5.20 -0.27
C GLN A 70 -10.12 6.70 -0.54
N ARG A 71 -8.95 7.33 -0.65
CA ARG A 71 -8.84 8.80 -0.78
C ARG A 71 -8.85 9.29 -2.21
N TYR A 72 -8.42 8.50 -3.17
CA TYR A 72 -8.27 8.94 -4.55
C TYR A 72 -9.15 8.15 -5.54
N VAL A 73 -9.18 6.82 -5.43
CA VAL A 73 -9.89 6.00 -6.42
C VAL A 73 -11.41 6.03 -6.20
N LEU A 74 -11.86 5.73 -4.98
CA LEU A 74 -13.31 5.67 -4.71
C LEU A 74 -14.00 7.03 -4.87
N PRO A 75 -13.47 8.18 -4.40
CA PRO A 75 -14.10 9.48 -4.62
C PRO A 75 -14.13 9.90 -6.09
N ALA A 76 -13.08 9.57 -6.86
CA ALA A 76 -13.06 9.83 -8.30
C ALA A 76 -14.14 9.03 -9.03
N LEU A 77 -14.28 7.73 -8.70
CA LEU A 77 -15.33 6.87 -9.24
C LEU A 77 -16.72 7.40 -8.88
N GLN A 78 -16.96 7.74 -7.62
CA GLN A 78 -18.24 8.32 -7.16
C GLN A 78 -18.60 9.58 -7.93
N THR A 79 -17.63 10.49 -8.10
CA THR A 79 -17.82 11.73 -8.85
C THR A 79 -18.18 11.43 -10.31
N GLN A 80 -17.56 10.45 -10.93
CA GLN A 80 -17.84 10.08 -12.31
C GLN A 80 -19.24 9.45 -12.46
N LEU A 81 -19.65 8.60 -11.52
CA LEU A 81 -20.99 8.01 -11.49
C LEU A 81 -22.07 9.11 -11.36
N GLN A 82 -21.86 10.10 -10.51
CA GLN A 82 -22.76 11.26 -10.38
C GLN A 82 -22.86 12.05 -11.69
N LYS A 83 -21.72 12.33 -12.34
CA LYS A 83 -21.69 13.01 -13.64
C LYS A 83 -22.39 12.23 -14.75
N SER A 84 -22.42 10.90 -14.64
CA SER A 84 -23.13 10.00 -15.57
C SER A 84 -24.63 9.90 -15.30
N GLY A 85 -25.19 10.69 -14.36
CA GLY A 85 -26.63 10.74 -14.09
C GLY A 85 -27.11 9.80 -12.99
N ILE A 86 -26.23 9.14 -12.24
CA ILE A 86 -26.62 8.31 -11.10
C ILE A 86 -26.83 9.20 -9.89
N ALA A 87 -28.09 9.41 -9.53
CA ALA A 87 -28.47 10.34 -8.46
C ALA A 87 -27.92 9.93 -7.09
N ASP A 88 -27.91 8.65 -6.78
CA ASP A 88 -27.41 8.12 -5.50
C ASP A 88 -26.17 7.22 -5.72
N ALA A 89 -25.09 7.82 -6.21
CA ALA A 89 -23.83 7.13 -6.44
C ALA A 89 -23.24 6.56 -5.13
N SER A 90 -23.51 7.18 -3.97
CA SER A 90 -23.05 6.67 -2.67
C SER A 90 -23.72 5.35 -2.32
N LEU A 91 -25.01 5.23 -2.54
CA LEU A 91 -25.76 3.99 -2.31
C LEU A 91 -25.29 2.88 -3.26
N LEU A 92 -25.09 3.22 -4.54
CA LEU A 92 -24.54 2.29 -5.53
C LEU A 92 -23.15 1.78 -5.10
N MET A 93 -22.25 2.68 -4.70
CA MET A 93 -20.94 2.34 -4.21
C MET A 93 -21.00 1.42 -2.98
N ALA A 94 -21.87 1.73 -2.02
CA ALA A 94 -22.07 0.90 -0.84
C ALA A 94 -22.63 -0.49 -1.18
N SER A 95 -23.52 -0.60 -2.15
CA SER A 95 -24.06 -1.89 -2.60
C SER A 95 -23.02 -2.74 -3.34
N LEU A 96 -22.17 -2.11 -4.15
CA LEU A 96 -21.14 -2.79 -4.94
C LEU A 96 -19.91 -3.20 -4.12
N PHE A 97 -19.51 -2.39 -3.13
CA PHE A 97 -18.20 -2.50 -2.47
C PHE A 97 -18.29 -2.50 -0.95
N GLY A 98 -19.45 -2.16 -0.38
CA GLY A 98 -19.67 -2.18 1.06
C GLY A 98 -19.64 -3.59 1.64
N ASP A 99 -19.18 -3.70 2.88
CA ASP A 99 -19.27 -4.94 3.63
C ASP A 99 -20.71 -5.10 4.14
N SER A 100 -21.46 -6.00 3.54
CA SER A 100 -22.82 -6.31 3.98
C SER A 100 -22.84 -7.24 5.20
N GLY A 101 -21.68 -7.72 5.66
CA GLY A 101 -21.57 -8.72 6.73
C GLY A 101 -22.25 -10.06 6.41
N ARG A 102 -22.78 -10.23 5.22
CA ARG A 102 -23.41 -11.47 4.76
C ARG A 102 -22.55 -12.15 3.71
N ILE A 103 -22.39 -13.45 3.84
CA ILE A 103 -21.82 -14.30 2.78
C ILE A 103 -22.92 -14.42 1.73
N ASP A 104 -22.86 -13.58 0.71
CA ASP A 104 -23.76 -13.64 -0.43
C ASP A 104 -23.01 -14.07 -1.70
N THR A 105 -23.78 -14.38 -2.74
CA THR A 105 -23.26 -14.81 -4.04
C THR A 105 -22.40 -13.72 -4.73
N GLN A 106 -22.51 -12.47 -4.30
CA GLN A 106 -21.77 -11.33 -4.85
C GLN A 106 -20.44 -11.07 -4.13
N ALA A 107 -20.21 -11.69 -2.97
CA ALA A 107 -18.98 -11.49 -2.21
C ALA A 107 -17.72 -11.80 -3.03
N VAL A 108 -17.76 -12.88 -3.82
CA VAL A 108 -16.66 -13.25 -4.72
C VAL A 108 -16.45 -12.20 -5.81
N LEU A 109 -17.52 -11.64 -6.38
CA LEU A 109 -17.44 -10.61 -7.42
C LEU A 109 -16.92 -9.28 -6.85
N ARG A 110 -17.29 -8.92 -5.62
CA ARG A 110 -16.72 -7.77 -4.91
C ARG A 110 -15.22 -7.93 -4.69
N GLN A 111 -14.80 -9.11 -4.20
CA GLN A 111 -13.38 -9.41 -4.03
C GLN A 111 -12.61 -9.38 -5.36
N GLN A 112 -13.17 -9.98 -6.42
CA GLN A 112 -12.56 -9.93 -7.74
C GLN A 112 -12.50 -8.52 -8.30
N THR A 113 -13.50 -7.67 -8.03
CA THR A 113 -13.47 -6.26 -8.42
C THR A 113 -12.34 -5.51 -7.72
N ALA A 114 -12.16 -5.73 -6.42
CA ALA A 114 -11.05 -5.14 -5.69
C ALA A 114 -9.69 -5.56 -6.28
N LEU A 115 -9.50 -6.87 -6.53
CA LEU A 115 -8.25 -7.42 -7.06
C LEU A 115 -7.96 -7.01 -8.51
N GLN A 116 -9.00 -6.88 -9.36
CA GLN A 116 -8.82 -6.65 -10.79
C GLN A 116 -8.95 -5.17 -11.20
N LEU A 117 -9.50 -4.32 -10.33
CA LEU A 117 -9.73 -2.92 -10.61
C LEU A 117 -9.02 -2.02 -9.59
N PHE A 118 -9.40 -2.07 -8.32
CA PHE A 118 -8.93 -1.08 -7.35
C PHE A 118 -7.47 -1.23 -6.96
N MET A 119 -7.02 -2.45 -6.70
CA MET A 119 -5.61 -2.69 -6.34
C MET A 119 -4.65 -2.33 -7.49
N PRO A 120 -4.89 -2.75 -8.75
CA PRO A 120 -4.02 -2.33 -9.86
C PRO A 120 -3.98 -0.82 -10.07
N ILE A 121 -5.14 -0.12 -9.95
CA ILE A 121 -5.18 1.34 -10.06
C ILE A 121 -4.41 1.98 -8.88
N GLY A 122 -4.62 1.51 -7.67
CA GLY A 122 -3.89 2.00 -6.50
C GLY A 122 -2.38 1.82 -6.63
N HIS A 123 -1.92 0.66 -7.08
CA HIS A 123 -0.50 0.42 -7.36
C HIS A 123 0.05 1.32 -8.47
N ALA A 124 -0.72 1.57 -9.53
CA ALA A 124 -0.30 2.48 -10.60
C ALA A 124 -0.15 3.92 -10.08
N ILE A 125 -1.03 4.37 -9.18
CA ILE A 125 -0.92 5.68 -8.53
C ILE A 125 0.34 5.74 -7.65
N LEU A 126 0.59 4.72 -6.83
CA LEU A 126 1.80 4.65 -6.00
C LEU A 126 3.07 4.66 -6.85
N ALA A 127 3.12 3.88 -7.91
CA ALA A 127 4.26 3.85 -8.84
C ALA A 127 4.48 5.21 -9.54
N ALA A 128 3.40 5.90 -9.88
CA ALA A 128 3.50 7.26 -10.44
C ALA A 128 4.07 8.25 -9.41
N TRP A 129 3.70 8.15 -8.13
CA TRP A 129 4.28 8.97 -7.06
C TRP A 129 5.76 8.67 -6.82
N GLU A 130 6.15 7.41 -6.85
CA GLU A 130 7.56 7.02 -6.72
C GLU A 130 8.44 7.57 -7.85
N SER A 131 7.85 7.71 -9.05
CA SER A 131 8.54 8.23 -10.23
C SER A 131 8.42 9.76 -10.39
N SER A 132 7.59 10.43 -9.59
CA SER A 132 7.40 11.87 -9.67
C SER A 132 8.59 12.64 -9.11
N ASP A 133 8.89 13.79 -9.73
CA ASP A 133 9.88 14.71 -9.18
C ASP A 133 9.31 15.36 -7.91
N ILE A 134 9.99 15.15 -6.79
CA ILE A 134 9.63 15.73 -5.48
C ILE A 134 9.64 17.27 -5.53
N ASP A 135 10.42 17.86 -6.44
CA ASP A 135 10.55 19.29 -6.61
C ASP A 135 9.46 19.90 -7.50
N ASP A 136 8.63 19.08 -8.16
CA ASP A 136 7.46 19.53 -8.92
C ASP A 136 6.14 19.15 -8.23
N PRO A 137 5.65 19.95 -7.27
CA PRO A 137 4.40 19.66 -6.56
C PRO A 137 3.15 19.75 -7.46
N LEU A 138 3.28 20.22 -8.70
CA LEU A 138 2.21 20.30 -9.71
C LEU A 138 2.25 19.14 -10.69
N ALA A 139 3.24 18.25 -10.63
CA ALA A 139 3.29 17.01 -11.39
C ALA A 139 2.18 16.07 -10.91
N GLY A 140 0.96 16.32 -11.35
CA GLY A 140 -0.20 15.49 -11.06
C GLY A 140 -0.31 14.30 -12.02
N LEU A 141 -0.80 13.17 -11.53
CA LEU A 141 -1.19 12.06 -12.38
C LEU A 141 -2.51 12.39 -13.09
N HIS A 142 -2.44 12.62 -14.40
CA HIS A 142 -3.60 12.81 -15.28
C HIS A 142 -3.80 11.56 -16.14
N ALA A 143 -4.67 10.66 -15.69
CA ALA A 143 -4.96 9.42 -16.40
C ALA A 143 -6.40 9.00 -16.17
N THR A 144 -7.00 8.26 -17.10
CA THR A 144 -8.26 7.56 -16.87
C THR A 144 -8.00 6.24 -16.13
N PHE A 145 -9.01 5.68 -15.50
CA PHE A 145 -8.88 4.36 -14.87
C PHE A 145 -8.47 3.28 -15.89
N GLY A 146 -8.90 3.43 -17.15
CA GLY A 146 -8.51 2.51 -18.21
C GLY A 146 -7.01 2.55 -18.53
N ASP A 147 -6.40 3.73 -18.42
CA ASP A 147 -4.96 3.92 -18.67
C ASP A 147 -4.10 3.34 -17.54
N LEU A 148 -4.65 3.28 -16.31
CA LEU A 148 -3.97 2.76 -15.12
C LEU A 148 -4.07 1.24 -14.96
N LEU A 149 -4.91 0.59 -15.75
CA LEU A 149 -5.10 -0.86 -15.67
C LEU A 149 -4.10 -1.59 -16.55
N PRO A 150 -3.30 -2.52 -16.01
CA PRO A 150 -2.36 -3.33 -16.79
C PRO A 150 -3.08 -4.29 -17.74
N GLN A 151 -4.31 -4.67 -17.40
CA GLN A 151 -5.18 -5.52 -18.19
C GLN A 151 -6.65 -5.24 -17.90
N LYS A 152 -7.53 -5.52 -18.85
CA LYS A 152 -8.97 -5.39 -18.65
C LYS A 152 -9.47 -6.39 -17.61
N PRO A 153 -10.41 -6.00 -16.72
CA PRO A 153 -11.08 -6.93 -15.83
C PRO A 153 -11.79 -8.05 -16.58
N THR A 154 -11.99 -9.17 -15.92
CA THR A 154 -12.70 -10.31 -16.50
C THR A 154 -14.14 -9.94 -16.88
N ARG A 155 -14.70 -10.67 -17.84
CA ARG A 155 -16.11 -10.46 -18.27
C ARG A 155 -17.10 -10.54 -17.10
N ASN A 156 -16.85 -11.40 -16.12
CA ASN A 156 -17.73 -11.54 -14.96
C ASN A 156 -17.74 -10.27 -14.10
N VAL A 157 -16.56 -9.69 -13.83
CA VAL A 157 -16.45 -8.41 -13.11
C VAL A 157 -17.09 -7.28 -13.90
N MET A 158 -16.84 -7.21 -15.21
CA MET A 158 -17.43 -6.17 -16.05
C MET A 158 -18.96 -6.27 -16.09
N ASN A 159 -19.52 -7.47 -16.25
CA ASN A 159 -20.96 -7.68 -16.23
C ASN A 159 -21.59 -7.32 -14.88
N TYR A 160 -20.92 -7.67 -13.78
CA TYR A 160 -21.36 -7.33 -12.43
C TYR A 160 -21.49 -5.82 -12.25
N LEU A 161 -20.46 -5.09 -12.64
CA LEU A 161 -20.45 -3.62 -12.55
C LEU A 161 -21.49 -2.98 -13.49
N GLN A 162 -21.56 -3.47 -14.74
CA GLN A 162 -22.51 -2.95 -15.72
C GLN A 162 -23.95 -3.12 -15.28
N GLN A 163 -24.34 -4.30 -14.80
CA GLN A 163 -25.68 -4.56 -14.30
C GLN A 163 -26.07 -3.63 -13.15
N ALA A 164 -25.14 -3.38 -12.22
CA ALA A 164 -25.41 -2.50 -11.11
C ALA A 164 -25.60 -1.03 -11.56
N VAL A 165 -24.79 -0.58 -12.52
CA VAL A 165 -24.91 0.76 -13.12
C VAL A 165 -26.23 0.89 -13.89
N ASP A 166 -26.58 -0.09 -14.73
CA ASP A 166 -27.80 -0.09 -15.52
C ASP A 166 -29.07 -0.03 -14.62
N HIS A 167 -29.04 -0.73 -13.48
CA HIS A 167 -30.12 -0.64 -12.50
C HIS A 167 -30.20 0.69 -11.74
N ALA A 168 -29.11 1.40 -11.63
CA ALA A 168 -29.05 2.69 -10.93
C ALA A 168 -29.34 3.88 -11.84
N LEU A 169 -29.30 3.70 -13.15
CA LEU A 169 -29.66 4.75 -14.11
C LEU A 169 -31.18 4.96 -14.14
N PRO A 170 -31.65 6.19 -14.26
CA PRO A 170 -33.09 6.48 -14.41
C PRO A 170 -33.61 5.85 -15.70
N ALA A 171 -34.81 5.29 -15.64
CA ALA A 171 -35.46 4.70 -16.79
C ALA A 171 -35.66 5.75 -17.91
N GLY A 172 -34.92 5.59 -19.02
CA GLY A 172 -34.97 6.48 -20.19
C GLY A 172 -33.79 7.42 -20.35
N ALA A 173 -32.68 7.17 -19.64
CA ALA A 173 -31.41 7.91 -19.86
C ALA A 173 -30.61 7.31 -21.04
#